data_68ee666ff45dcd91cf0d04b52cb6a0bf
#
_entry.id   68ee666ff45dcd91cf0d04b52cb6a0bf
#
_cell.length_a   1.000
_cell.length_b   1.000
_cell.length_c   1.000
_cell.angle_alpha   90.00
_cell.angle_beta   90.00
_cell.angle_gamma   90.00
#
_symmetry.space_group_name_H-M   'P 1'
#
loop_
_entity.id
_entity.type
_entity.pdbx_description
1 polymer ?
#
loop_
_entity_poly.entity_id
_entity_poly.type
_entity_poly.pdbx_seq_one_letter_code
_entity_poly.pdbx_strand_id
1 'polypeptide(L)'
;DFLYAADVPVYATSHIYSGTQQIELNRDLSGIKFSAMSWTLDGHMPRPINPDQRLPTAYRQLYALGYDAFLLHALLGELNNPQAVPVFGATGLLTLRDGVIERREKWATFENGRVIATQP
;
A
#
# COMPACT_ATOMS: atom_id res chain seq x y z
N ASP A 1 23.17 -24.35 1.60
CA ASP A 1 22.32 -24.89 2.67
C ASP A 1 21.11 -24.00 2.95
N PHE A 2 20.24 -23.90 1.94
CA PHE A 2 18.98 -23.15 2.06
C PHE A 2 17.91 -23.88 2.87
N LEU A 3 18.15 -25.10 3.29
CA LEU A 3 17.16 -26.01 3.88
C LEU A 3 16.74 -25.63 5.31
N TYR A 4 17.54 -24.82 6.01
CA TYR A 4 17.23 -24.44 7.40
C TYR A 4 16.43 -23.15 7.55
N ALA A 5 16.21 -22.41 6.46
CA ALA A 5 15.51 -21.12 6.48
C ALA A 5 14.14 -21.15 5.79
N ALA A 6 13.68 -22.32 5.33
CA ALA A 6 12.42 -22.43 4.59
C ALA A 6 11.19 -22.01 5.39
N ASP A 7 11.25 -22.11 6.72
CA ASP A 7 10.14 -21.77 7.63
C ASP A 7 10.27 -20.34 8.21
N VAL A 8 11.31 -19.60 7.86
CA VAL A 8 11.49 -18.24 8.36
C VAL A 8 10.72 -17.26 7.47
N PRO A 9 9.72 -16.57 8.00
CA PRO A 9 8.97 -15.59 7.23
C PRO A 9 9.87 -14.40 6.87
N VAL A 10 9.90 -14.03 5.60
CA VAL A 10 10.66 -12.88 5.10
C VAL A 10 9.70 -11.72 4.87
N TYR A 11 10.02 -10.57 5.44
CA TYR A 11 9.26 -9.33 5.28
C TYR A 11 10.11 -8.29 4.59
N ALA A 12 9.47 -7.53 3.71
CA ALA A 12 10.11 -6.43 2.99
C ALA A 12 9.27 -5.15 3.10
N THR A 13 9.90 -4.04 2.78
CA THR A 13 9.22 -2.75 2.67
C THR A 13 8.53 -2.61 1.31
N SER A 14 7.66 -1.60 1.17
CA SER A 14 6.93 -1.30 -0.07
C SER A 14 7.84 -1.07 -1.29
N HIS A 15 9.12 -0.81 -1.09
CA HIS A 15 10.09 -0.57 -2.18
C HIS A 15 10.38 -1.81 -3.03
N ILE A 16 10.06 -3.02 -2.53
CA ILE A 16 10.25 -4.26 -3.29
C ILE A 16 9.30 -4.36 -4.50
N TYR A 17 8.20 -3.61 -4.48
CA TYR A 17 7.18 -3.67 -5.52
C TYR A 17 7.03 -2.33 -6.26
N SER A 18 7.21 -2.36 -7.56
CA SER A 18 7.13 -1.17 -8.42
C SER A 18 5.70 -0.69 -8.70
N GLY A 19 4.68 -1.42 -8.25
CA GLY A 19 3.28 -1.17 -8.60
C GLY A 19 2.87 -1.73 -9.97
N THR A 20 3.77 -2.50 -10.62
CA THR A 20 3.51 -3.14 -11.91
C THR A 20 3.87 -4.62 -11.83
N GLN A 21 3.01 -5.48 -12.35
CA GLN A 21 3.27 -6.92 -12.39
C GLN A 21 4.44 -7.22 -13.33
N GLN A 22 5.52 -7.78 -12.80
CA GLN A 22 6.72 -8.17 -13.53
C GLN A 22 7.03 -9.65 -13.23
N ILE A 23 6.23 -10.56 -13.80
CA ILE A 23 6.20 -11.98 -13.42
C ILE A 23 7.59 -12.62 -13.46
N GLU A 24 8.36 -12.38 -14.51
CA GLU A 24 9.69 -12.97 -14.67
C GLU A 24 10.69 -12.49 -13.62
N LEU A 25 10.68 -11.18 -13.33
CA LEU A 25 11.58 -10.58 -12.35
C LEU A 25 11.20 -10.91 -10.90
N ASN A 26 9.91 -11.11 -10.66
CA ASN A 26 9.39 -11.34 -9.30
C ASN A 26 9.33 -12.82 -8.93
N ARG A 27 9.69 -13.73 -9.83
CA ARG A 27 9.56 -15.18 -9.59
C ARG A 27 10.35 -15.64 -8.38
N ASP A 28 11.56 -15.12 -8.21
CA ASP A 28 12.46 -15.49 -7.11
C ASP A 28 12.07 -14.88 -5.76
N LEU A 29 11.08 -13.97 -5.77
CA LEU A 29 10.59 -13.30 -4.57
C LEU A 29 9.41 -14.04 -3.91
N SER A 30 9.05 -15.23 -4.42
CA SER A 30 7.90 -16.00 -3.91
C SER A 30 7.97 -16.22 -2.41
N GLY A 31 6.86 -15.95 -1.72
CA GLY A 31 6.73 -16.08 -0.27
C GLY A 31 7.16 -14.85 0.54
N ILE A 32 7.81 -13.86 -0.06
CA ILE A 32 8.14 -12.61 0.63
C ILE A 32 6.85 -11.82 0.86
N LYS A 33 6.63 -11.40 2.11
CA LYS A 33 5.52 -10.52 2.51
C LYS A 33 5.99 -9.09 2.57
N PHE A 34 5.16 -8.15 2.12
CA PHE A 34 5.46 -6.72 2.17
C PHE A 34 4.20 -5.88 2.34
N SER A 35 4.37 -4.68 2.89
CA SER A 35 3.29 -3.70 2.92
C SER A 35 3.35 -2.82 1.67
N ALA A 36 2.20 -2.39 1.18
CA ALA A 36 2.12 -1.48 0.06
C ALA A 36 0.87 -0.59 0.13
N MET A 37 0.94 0.55 -0.53
CA MET A 37 -0.19 1.45 -0.67
C MET A 37 -1.35 0.75 -1.36
N SER A 38 -2.56 0.96 -0.87
CA SER A 38 -3.77 0.34 -1.41
C SER A 38 -3.89 0.54 -2.92
N TRP A 39 -3.58 1.74 -3.39
CA TRP A 39 -3.62 2.05 -4.81
C TRP A 39 -2.67 1.20 -5.67
N THR A 40 -1.46 0.90 -5.18
CA THR A 40 -0.50 0.08 -5.94
C THR A 40 -0.89 -1.40 -6.03
N LEU A 41 -1.69 -1.88 -5.08
CA LEU A 41 -2.17 -3.27 -5.06
C LEU A 41 -3.50 -3.45 -5.82
N ASP A 42 -4.47 -2.58 -5.54
CA ASP A 42 -5.83 -2.76 -6.04
C ASP A 42 -6.10 -1.98 -7.34
N GLY A 43 -5.22 -1.04 -7.69
CA GLY A 43 -5.42 -0.13 -8.82
C GLY A 43 -6.62 0.82 -8.64
N HIS A 44 -7.28 0.79 -7.50
CA HIS A 44 -8.47 1.58 -7.23
C HIS A 44 -8.14 2.80 -6.36
N MET A 45 -8.26 3.97 -6.96
CA MET A 45 -8.34 5.21 -6.21
C MET A 45 -9.76 5.38 -5.67
N PRO A 46 -9.94 5.96 -4.47
CA PRO A 46 -11.27 6.22 -3.91
C PRO A 46 -12.12 7.17 -4.78
N ARG A 47 -11.50 7.87 -5.72
CA ARG A 47 -12.13 8.66 -6.79
C ARG A 47 -11.37 8.41 -8.09
N PRO A 48 -12.03 8.55 -9.26
CA PRO A 48 -11.41 8.29 -10.57
C PRO A 48 -10.48 9.45 -10.98
N ILE A 49 -9.40 9.61 -10.24
CA ILE A 49 -8.27 10.39 -10.71
C ILE A 49 -7.31 9.35 -11.26
N ASN A 50 -7.27 9.21 -12.56
CA ASN A 50 -6.29 8.39 -13.24
C ASN A 50 -5.01 9.24 -13.36
N PRO A 51 -4.03 9.07 -12.46
CA PRO A 51 -2.74 9.67 -12.73
C PRO A 51 -2.21 9.05 -14.01
N ASP A 52 -1.55 9.85 -14.83
CA ASP A 52 -0.95 9.37 -16.06
C ASP A 52 -0.09 8.13 -15.75
N GLN A 53 -0.45 6.99 -16.35
CA GLN A 53 0.25 5.73 -16.14
C GLN A 53 1.73 5.78 -16.56
N ARG A 54 2.14 6.82 -17.28
CA ARG A 54 3.52 7.05 -17.68
C ARG A 54 4.39 7.62 -16.55
N LEU A 55 3.79 8.08 -15.45
CA LEU A 55 4.57 8.58 -14.32
C LEU A 55 5.38 7.44 -13.67
N PRO A 56 6.67 7.67 -13.39
CA PRO A 56 7.46 6.74 -12.59
C PRO A 56 6.80 6.42 -11.25
N THR A 57 7.02 5.23 -10.73
CA THR A 57 6.38 4.74 -9.49
C THR A 57 6.56 5.71 -8.32
N ALA A 58 7.74 6.31 -8.17
CA ALA A 58 7.98 7.28 -7.10
C ALA A 58 7.04 8.49 -7.17
N TYR A 59 6.77 9.00 -8.36
CA TYR A 59 5.83 10.11 -8.55
C TYR A 59 4.39 9.68 -8.27
N ARG A 60 4.02 8.46 -8.62
CA ARG A 60 2.70 7.91 -8.29
C ARG A 60 2.48 7.81 -6.78
N GLN A 61 3.50 7.40 -6.04
CA GLN A 61 3.44 7.36 -4.58
C GLN A 61 3.29 8.76 -3.97
N LEU A 62 4.05 9.74 -4.46
CA LEU A 62 3.90 11.13 -4.03
C LEU A 62 2.52 11.70 -4.37
N TYR A 63 1.99 11.36 -5.53
CA TYR A 63 0.63 11.74 -5.91
C TYR A 63 -0.42 11.16 -4.95
N ALA A 64 -0.30 9.88 -4.61
CA ALA A 64 -1.19 9.24 -3.64
C ALA A 64 -1.13 9.90 -2.27
N LEU A 65 0.07 10.27 -1.81
CA LEU A 65 0.25 11.01 -0.54
C LEU A 65 -0.40 12.39 -0.59
N GLY A 66 -0.21 13.13 -1.70
CA GLY A 66 -0.85 14.44 -1.90
C GLY A 66 -2.37 14.36 -1.96
N TYR A 67 -2.89 13.32 -2.62
CA TYR A 67 -4.33 13.04 -2.65
C TYR A 67 -4.88 12.81 -1.24
N ASP A 68 -4.23 11.97 -0.45
CA ASP A 68 -4.66 11.69 0.92
C ASP A 68 -4.54 12.91 1.82
N ALA A 69 -3.51 13.74 1.65
CA ALA A 69 -3.37 15.00 2.38
C ALA A 69 -4.52 15.95 2.08
N PHE A 70 -4.93 16.07 0.81
CA PHE A 70 -6.08 16.86 0.43
C PHE A 70 -7.40 16.30 1.00
N LEU A 71 -7.58 14.99 0.93
CA LEU A 71 -8.73 14.29 1.50
C LEU A 71 -8.82 14.52 3.01
N LEU A 72 -7.71 14.37 3.72
CA LEU A 72 -7.63 14.59 5.16
C LEU A 72 -7.93 16.04 5.54
N HIS A 73 -7.46 17.02 4.77
CA HIS A 73 -7.78 18.43 5.02
C HIS A 73 -9.29 18.66 5.07
N ALA A 74 -10.04 18.05 4.16
CA ALA A 74 -11.50 18.17 4.14
C ALA A 74 -12.20 17.43 5.28
N LEU A 75 -11.62 16.33 5.77
CA LEU A 75 -12.25 15.42 6.73
C LEU A 75 -11.71 15.52 8.17
N LEU A 76 -10.75 16.39 8.43
CA LEU A 76 -10.07 16.49 9.73
C LEU A 76 -11.05 16.74 10.89
N GLY A 77 -12.05 17.56 10.67
CA GLY A 77 -13.10 17.84 11.67
C GLY A 77 -13.94 16.61 12.01
N GLU A 78 -14.24 15.79 11.02
CA GLU A 78 -15.00 14.55 11.21
C GLU A 78 -14.15 13.47 11.87
N LEU A 79 -12.90 13.34 11.46
CA LEU A 79 -11.95 12.37 12.01
C LEU A 79 -11.59 12.64 13.48
N ASN A 80 -11.72 13.87 13.93
CA ASN A 80 -11.48 14.24 15.34
C ASN A 80 -12.59 13.77 16.29
N ASN A 81 -13.67 13.20 15.76
CA ASN A 81 -14.71 12.59 16.57
C ASN A 81 -14.23 11.23 17.10
N PRO A 82 -14.40 10.90 18.40
CA PRO A 82 -14.05 9.59 18.96
C PRO A 82 -14.72 8.39 18.27
N GLN A 83 -15.84 8.63 17.61
CA GLN A 83 -16.59 7.60 16.86
C GLN A 83 -16.35 7.68 15.36
N ALA A 84 -15.32 8.40 14.92
CA ALA A 84 -15.03 8.55 13.50
C ALA A 84 -14.71 7.21 12.83
N VAL A 85 -15.31 7.01 11.68
CA VAL A 85 -15.01 5.85 10.84
C VAL A 85 -13.70 6.10 10.10
N PRO A 86 -12.80 5.09 10.04
CA PRO A 86 -11.59 5.21 9.24
C PRO A 86 -11.87 5.58 7.78
N VAL A 87 -11.01 6.39 7.19
CA VAL A 87 -11.14 6.85 5.81
C VAL A 87 -10.25 6.01 4.89
N PHE A 88 -10.83 5.48 3.82
CA PHE A 88 -10.06 4.81 2.77
C PHE A 88 -9.37 5.84 1.89
N GLY A 89 -8.06 5.97 2.07
CA GLY A 89 -7.20 6.78 1.23
C GLY A 89 -6.54 5.97 0.11
N ALA A 90 -5.83 6.66 -0.76
CA ALA A 90 -5.02 6.06 -1.81
C ALA A 90 -3.82 5.29 -1.22
N THR A 91 -3.28 5.75 -0.10
CA THR A 91 -2.13 5.13 0.56
C THR A 91 -2.51 4.02 1.53
N GLY A 92 -3.73 4.02 2.04
CA GLY A 92 -4.21 3.01 3.00
C GLY A 92 -5.41 3.48 3.78
N LEU A 93 -5.69 2.79 4.87
CA LEU A 93 -6.75 3.14 5.80
C LEU A 93 -6.22 4.19 6.78
N LEU A 94 -6.88 5.34 6.81
CA LEU A 94 -6.46 6.52 7.57
C LEU A 94 -7.36 6.70 8.80
N THR A 95 -6.74 6.89 9.95
CA THR A 95 -7.41 7.22 11.21
C THR A 95 -6.69 8.38 11.89
N LEU A 96 -7.42 9.18 12.65
CA LEU A 96 -6.85 10.20 13.52
C LEU A 96 -6.91 9.71 14.97
N ARG A 97 -5.76 9.64 15.62
CA ARG A 97 -5.65 9.27 17.02
C ARG A 97 -4.68 10.19 17.74
N ASP A 98 -5.14 10.82 18.80
CA ASP A 98 -4.32 11.72 19.62
C ASP A 98 -3.58 12.81 18.80
N GLY A 99 -4.26 13.37 17.80
CA GLY A 99 -3.70 14.39 16.92
C GLY A 99 -2.72 13.87 15.87
N VAL A 100 -2.56 12.54 15.75
CA VAL A 100 -1.68 11.90 14.77
C VAL A 100 -2.51 11.11 13.75
N ILE A 101 -2.20 11.29 12.47
CA ILE A 101 -2.77 10.44 11.42
C ILE A 101 -2.02 9.12 11.38
N GLU A 102 -2.71 8.06 11.74
CA GLU A 102 -2.24 6.69 11.56
C GLU A 102 -2.67 6.19 10.18
N ARG A 103 -1.74 5.55 9.49
CA ARG A 103 -1.99 4.92 8.19
C ARG A 103 -1.73 3.43 8.28
N ARG A 104 -2.72 2.63 7.90
CA ARG A 104 -2.58 1.20 7.77
C ARG A 104 -2.53 0.82 6.31
N GLU A 105 -1.37 0.38 5.86
CA GLU A 105 -1.16 -0.15 4.51
C GLU A 105 -1.71 -1.58 4.39
N LYS A 106 -1.90 -2.03 3.16
CA LYS A 106 -2.26 -3.42 2.87
C LYS A 106 -1.03 -4.30 2.81
N TRP A 107 -1.21 -5.54 3.17
CA TRP A 107 -0.19 -6.57 3.02
C TRP A 107 -0.36 -7.32 1.71
N ALA A 108 0.76 -7.68 1.12
CA ALA A 108 0.84 -8.45 -0.10
C ALA A 108 1.98 -9.47 -0.02
N THR A 109 1.95 -10.45 -0.90
CA THR A 109 3.01 -11.43 -1.09
C THR A 109 3.22 -11.69 -2.56
N PHE A 110 4.41 -12.18 -2.91
CA PHE A 110 4.66 -12.69 -4.24
C PHE A 110 4.29 -14.17 -4.31
N GLU A 111 3.56 -14.55 -5.34
CA GLU A 111 3.19 -15.92 -5.62
C GLU A 111 3.38 -16.20 -7.11
N ASN A 112 4.36 -17.04 -7.43
CA ASN A 112 4.76 -17.32 -8.81
C ASN A 112 5.01 -16.07 -9.68
N GLY A 113 5.66 -15.06 -9.07
CA GLY A 113 5.96 -13.78 -9.73
C GLY A 113 4.80 -12.79 -9.76
N ARG A 114 3.61 -13.16 -9.29
CA ARG A 114 2.45 -12.27 -9.16
C ARG A 114 2.34 -11.73 -7.75
N VAL A 115 1.92 -10.48 -7.64
CA VAL A 115 1.60 -9.87 -6.37
C VAL A 115 0.14 -10.10 -6.07
N ILE A 116 -0.13 -10.66 -4.90
CA ILE A 116 -1.47 -10.91 -4.38
C ILE A 116 -1.63 -10.29 -2.99
N ALA A 117 -2.81 -9.75 -2.71
CA ALA A 117 -3.12 -9.23 -1.38
C ALA A 117 -3.17 -10.38 -0.36
N THR A 118 -2.63 -10.15 0.83
CA THR A 118 -2.60 -11.13 1.92
C THR A 118 -2.86 -10.45 3.25
N GLN A 119 -2.84 -11.22 4.31
CA GLN A 119 -2.82 -10.71 5.68
C GLN A 119 -1.40 -10.83 6.26
N PRO A 120 -1.07 -10.00 7.25
CA PRO A 120 0.24 -10.04 7.88
C PRO A 120 0.60 -11.42 8.47
#